data_6a69a751f0f23e759a95d4927c0ef2c9
#
_entry.id   6a69a751f0f23e759a95d4927c0ef2c9
#
_cell.length_a   1.000
_cell.length_b   1.000
_cell.length_c   1.000
_cell.angle_alpha   90.00
_cell.angle_beta   90.00
_cell.angle_gamma   90.00
#
_symmetry.space_group_name_H-M   'P 1'
#
loop_
_entity.id
_entity.type
_entity.pdbx_description
1 polymer ?
#
loop_
_entity_poly.entity_id
_entity_poly.type
_entity_poly.pdbx_seq_one_letter_code
_entity_poly.pdbx_strand_id
1 'polypeptide(L)'
;TLERWRSLELINMRDFTVTASVDLTEGDRGWLVAHGDQGGGYGLYVDDGRLWWLHNDGKGVVRRLEGGPVGTGAVQLAAIVNAPGGFTWDVTLTVDGTSRGSDTGYRMLFPMSPFEGIDVGRDRRSPVSWEIYEADGPFPFTGRLHHVRYEPGALAPDSAWRWKDVLKEMGAKFE
;
A
#
# COMPACT_ATOMS: atom_id res chain seq x y z
N THR A 1 3.07 -11.88 8.06
CA THR A 1 4.13 -11.04 7.45
C THR A 1 4.76 -11.76 6.28
N LEU A 2 4.88 -11.11 5.15
CA LEU A 2 5.69 -11.52 4.02
C LEU A 2 7.01 -10.73 4.08
N GLU A 3 8.14 -11.41 3.92
CA GLU A 3 9.43 -10.76 4.03
C GLU A 3 9.70 -9.77 2.87
N ARG A 4 10.65 -8.86 3.07
CA ARG A 4 10.93 -7.70 2.22
C ARG A 4 11.10 -8.04 0.72
N TRP A 5 11.95 -9.01 0.39
CA TRP A 5 12.30 -9.27 -1.00
C TRP A 5 11.14 -9.85 -1.80
N ARG A 6 10.39 -10.79 -1.23
CA ARG A 6 9.18 -11.33 -1.85
C ARG A 6 8.07 -10.30 -1.94
N SER A 7 7.98 -9.41 -0.94
CA SER A 7 7.02 -8.31 -0.96
C SER A 7 7.28 -7.36 -2.13
N LEU A 8 8.55 -7.01 -2.37
CA LEU A 8 8.94 -6.12 -3.47
C LEU A 8 8.64 -6.71 -4.85
N GLU A 9 8.77 -8.03 -5.03
CA GLU A 9 8.44 -8.69 -6.30
C GLU A 9 6.97 -8.49 -6.72
N LEU A 10 6.08 -8.29 -5.74
CA LEU A 10 4.66 -8.09 -5.99
C LEU A 10 4.31 -6.70 -6.53
N ILE A 11 5.15 -5.69 -6.27
CA ILE A 11 4.81 -4.29 -6.51
C ILE A 11 5.82 -3.52 -7.36
N ASN A 12 7.05 -4.06 -7.49
CA ASN A 12 8.17 -3.28 -8.04
C ASN A 12 7.99 -3.01 -9.53
N MET A 13 7.98 -1.73 -9.90
CA MET A 13 7.86 -1.24 -11.28
C MET A 13 6.70 -1.88 -12.05
N ARG A 14 5.55 -2.05 -11.40
CA ARG A 14 4.39 -2.71 -12.02
C ARG A 14 3.06 -2.26 -11.45
N ASP A 15 2.02 -2.58 -12.19
CA ASP A 15 0.66 -2.60 -11.70
C ASP A 15 0.51 -3.70 -10.66
N PHE A 16 -0.37 -3.50 -9.71
CA PHE A 16 -0.81 -4.56 -8.80
C PHE A 16 -2.18 -4.25 -8.21
N THR A 17 -2.86 -5.29 -7.77
CA THR A 17 -4.08 -5.14 -6.98
C THR A 17 -3.88 -5.81 -5.64
N VAL A 18 -4.29 -5.14 -4.56
CA VAL A 18 -4.40 -5.73 -3.24
C VAL A 18 -5.87 -5.77 -2.83
N THR A 19 -6.37 -6.95 -2.51
CA THR A 19 -7.77 -7.19 -2.09
C THR A 19 -7.78 -7.82 -0.71
N ALA A 20 -8.55 -7.24 0.21
CA ALA A 20 -8.86 -7.81 1.52
C ALA A 20 -10.32 -8.29 1.54
N SER A 21 -10.52 -9.54 1.94
CA SER A 21 -11.84 -10.12 2.17
C SER A 21 -12.12 -10.12 3.66
N VAL A 22 -13.16 -9.43 4.09
CA VAL A 22 -13.45 -9.18 5.51
C VAL A 22 -14.92 -9.35 5.84
N ASP A 23 -15.21 -9.66 7.12
CA ASP A 23 -16.52 -9.41 7.72
C ASP A 23 -16.40 -8.22 8.66
N LEU A 24 -17.25 -7.22 8.49
CA LEU A 24 -17.30 -6.00 9.25
C LEU A 24 -18.56 -5.91 10.11
N THR A 25 -18.37 -5.40 11.31
CA THR A 25 -19.45 -4.88 12.17
C THR A 25 -19.27 -3.39 12.36
N GLU A 26 -20.27 -2.72 12.92
CA GLU A 26 -20.19 -1.30 13.23
C GLU A 26 -19.03 -1.00 14.20
N GLY A 27 -18.21 -0.01 13.86
CA GLY A 27 -17.05 0.38 14.66
C GLY A 27 -15.78 -0.42 14.38
N ASP A 28 -15.81 -1.43 13.50
CA ASP A 28 -14.58 -2.13 13.12
C ASP A 28 -13.61 -1.21 12.39
N ARG A 29 -12.32 -1.31 12.78
CA ARG A 29 -11.25 -0.44 12.30
C ARG A 29 -9.90 -1.16 12.32
N GLY A 30 -8.90 -0.57 11.67
CA GLY A 30 -7.52 -1.05 11.69
C GLY A 30 -6.95 -1.39 10.32
N TRP A 31 -5.65 -1.72 10.32
CA TRP A 31 -4.92 -2.08 9.12
C TRP A 31 -5.40 -3.42 8.55
N LEU A 32 -5.79 -3.43 7.29
CA LEU A 32 -5.97 -4.65 6.50
C LEU A 32 -4.62 -5.16 6.03
N VAL A 33 -3.80 -4.24 5.54
CA VAL A 33 -2.43 -4.50 5.11
C VAL A 33 -1.58 -3.24 5.27
N ALA A 34 -0.34 -3.41 5.69
CA ALA A 34 0.71 -2.40 5.69
C ALA A 34 1.95 -2.96 5.00
N HIS A 35 2.60 -2.19 4.15
CA HIS A 35 3.83 -2.58 3.48
C HIS A 35 4.85 -1.46 3.60
N GLY A 36 5.96 -1.76 4.22
CA GLY A 36 7.04 -0.82 4.42
C GLY A 36 7.12 -0.28 5.83
N ASP A 37 7.67 0.91 5.95
CA ASP A 37 8.01 1.55 7.21
C ASP A 37 8.07 3.08 7.06
N GLN A 38 8.59 3.78 8.09
CA GLN A 38 8.75 5.23 8.05
C GLN A 38 9.69 5.74 6.94
N GLY A 39 10.55 4.89 6.39
CA GLY A 39 11.42 5.20 5.25
C GLY A 39 10.71 5.09 3.90
N GLY A 40 9.45 4.73 3.89
CA GLY A 40 8.57 4.62 2.73
C GLY A 40 7.67 3.41 2.83
N GLY A 41 6.41 3.59 2.50
CA GLY A 41 5.44 2.52 2.61
C GLY A 41 4.04 2.92 2.16
N TYR A 42 3.14 1.97 2.19
CA TYR A 42 1.71 2.20 1.99
C TYR A 42 0.88 1.23 2.83
N GLY A 43 -0.37 1.54 2.98
CA GLY A 43 -1.29 0.61 3.59
C GLY A 43 -2.74 0.88 3.24
N LEU A 44 -3.53 -0.17 3.39
CA LEU A 44 -4.97 -0.17 3.23
C LEU A 44 -5.59 -0.44 4.60
N TYR A 45 -6.51 0.39 5.05
CA TYR A 45 -7.12 0.26 6.36
C TYR A 45 -8.58 0.73 6.37
N VAL A 46 -9.30 0.34 7.40
CA VAL A 46 -10.64 0.84 7.71
C VAL A 46 -10.56 1.72 8.94
N ASP A 47 -11.18 2.88 8.88
CA ASP A 47 -11.34 3.76 10.04
C ASP A 47 -12.61 4.60 9.86
N ASP A 48 -13.34 4.82 10.97
CA ASP A 48 -14.62 5.55 10.98
C ASP A 48 -15.61 5.07 9.90
N GLY A 49 -15.72 3.74 9.73
CA GLY A 49 -16.60 3.11 8.74
C GLY A 49 -16.25 3.37 7.28
N ARG A 50 -15.01 3.80 6.99
CA ARG A 50 -14.53 4.17 5.66
C ARG A 50 -13.27 3.41 5.29
N LEU A 51 -13.10 3.15 3.99
CA LEU A 51 -11.87 2.60 3.43
C LEU A 51 -10.86 3.73 3.19
N TRP A 52 -9.60 3.46 3.54
CA TRP A 52 -8.50 4.39 3.37
C TRP A 52 -7.28 3.72 2.74
N TRP A 53 -6.62 4.45 1.87
CA TRP A 53 -5.26 4.20 1.45
C TRP A 53 -4.35 5.26 2.03
N LEU A 54 -3.23 4.85 2.60
CA LEU A 54 -2.17 5.73 3.05
C LEU A 54 -0.90 5.42 2.28
N HIS A 55 -0.19 6.46 1.87
CA HIS A 55 1.10 6.35 1.21
C HIS A 55 2.10 7.32 1.85
N ASN A 56 3.23 6.78 2.27
CA ASN A 56 4.40 7.51 2.79
C ASN A 56 5.51 7.41 1.75
N ASP A 57 5.96 8.55 1.21
CA ASP A 57 6.99 8.59 0.17
C ASP A 57 8.42 8.41 0.71
N GLY A 58 8.58 8.26 2.03
CA GLY A 58 9.88 8.17 2.72
C GLY A 58 10.70 9.46 2.71
N LYS A 59 10.10 10.59 2.31
CA LYS A 59 10.74 11.92 2.28
C LYS A 59 9.98 12.97 3.09
N GLY A 60 9.04 12.51 3.92
CA GLY A 60 8.24 13.34 4.79
C GLY A 60 6.86 13.71 4.24
N VAL A 61 6.47 13.19 3.07
CA VAL A 61 5.12 13.40 2.53
C VAL A 61 4.27 12.15 2.75
N VAL A 62 3.22 12.29 3.55
CA VAL A 62 2.20 11.28 3.75
C VAL A 62 0.90 11.74 3.08
N ARG A 63 0.38 10.93 2.16
CA ARG A 63 -0.87 11.18 1.46
C ARG A 63 -1.91 10.14 1.86
N ARG A 64 -3.17 10.55 1.94
CA ARG A 64 -4.30 9.66 2.19
C ARG A 64 -5.33 9.81 1.09
N LEU A 65 -5.90 8.69 0.68
CA LEU A 65 -7.04 8.62 -0.25
C LEU A 65 -8.20 7.95 0.47
N GLU A 66 -9.34 8.60 0.43
CA GLU A 66 -10.59 8.07 0.97
C GLU A 66 -11.32 7.24 -0.09
N GLY A 67 -11.70 6.02 0.28
CA GLY A 67 -12.47 5.09 -0.56
C GLY A 67 -13.96 5.00 -0.16
N GLY A 68 -14.45 5.96 0.63
CA GLY A 68 -15.85 6.02 1.03
C GLY A 68 -16.28 4.94 2.02
N PRO A 69 -17.59 4.84 2.32
CA PRO A 69 -18.13 3.94 3.32
C PRO A 69 -18.01 2.47 2.90
N VAL A 70 -17.70 1.60 3.89
CA VAL A 70 -17.49 0.17 3.68
C VAL A 70 -18.73 -0.69 3.99
N GLY A 71 -19.71 -0.17 4.76
CA GLY A 71 -20.87 -0.94 5.22
C GLY A 71 -20.52 -1.99 6.28
N THR A 72 -21.45 -2.92 6.51
CA THR A 72 -21.29 -4.04 7.46
C THR A 72 -21.56 -5.37 6.74
N GLY A 73 -21.09 -6.48 7.33
CA GLY A 73 -21.18 -7.83 6.75
C GLY A 73 -19.96 -8.22 5.96
N ALA A 74 -20.11 -9.23 5.11
CA ALA A 74 -19.04 -9.70 4.22
C ALA A 74 -18.81 -8.69 3.09
N VAL A 75 -17.57 -8.22 2.93
CA VAL A 75 -17.21 -7.22 1.92
C VAL A 75 -15.81 -7.44 1.38
N GLN A 76 -15.59 -7.07 0.13
CA GLN A 76 -14.26 -7.02 -0.50
C GLN A 76 -13.78 -5.58 -0.63
N LEU A 77 -12.65 -5.28 -0.02
CA LEU A 77 -12.01 -3.98 -0.02
C LEU A 77 -10.71 -4.06 -0.81
N ALA A 78 -10.55 -3.22 -1.84
CA ALA A 78 -9.36 -3.31 -2.66
C ALA A 78 -8.76 -1.97 -3.03
N ALA A 79 -7.44 -1.99 -3.29
CA ALA A 79 -6.71 -0.94 -3.98
C ALA A 79 -6.16 -1.50 -5.29
N ILE A 80 -6.55 -0.88 -6.39
CA ILE A 80 -6.04 -1.12 -7.74
C ILE A 80 -4.97 -0.06 -7.99
N VAL A 81 -3.74 -0.50 -8.21
CA VAL A 81 -2.59 0.36 -8.38
C VAL A 81 -2.03 0.18 -9.79
N ASN A 82 -2.05 1.24 -10.57
CA ASN A 82 -1.49 1.27 -11.92
C ASN A 82 -0.15 2.00 -11.90
N ALA A 83 0.77 1.55 -12.72
CA ALA A 83 2.11 2.10 -12.89
C ALA A 83 2.25 2.73 -14.28
N PRO A 84 1.81 3.99 -14.50
CA PRO A 84 1.80 4.63 -15.82
C PRO A 84 3.19 4.97 -16.35
N GLY A 85 4.21 4.84 -15.52
CA GLY A 85 5.59 5.25 -15.78
C GLY A 85 6.02 6.44 -14.92
N GLY A 86 7.25 6.91 -15.11
CA GLY A 86 7.78 8.06 -14.35
C GLY A 86 8.00 7.78 -12.86
N PHE A 87 8.08 6.52 -12.43
CA PHE A 87 8.15 6.10 -11.02
C PHE A 87 6.93 6.54 -10.19
N THR A 88 5.77 6.50 -10.80
CA THR A 88 4.52 6.87 -10.12
C THR A 88 3.53 5.73 -10.14
N TRP A 89 2.64 5.75 -9.16
CA TRP A 89 1.44 4.94 -9.08
C TRP A 89 0.19 5.82 -9.12
N ASP A 90 -0.83 5.32 -9.79
CA ASP A 90 -2.18 5.83 -9.73
C ASP A 90 -3.04 4.80 -8.98
N VAL A 91 -3.80 5.25 -7.99
CA VAL A 91 -4.53 4.36 -7.08
C VAL A 91 -6.03 4.58 -7.21
N THR A 92 -6.77 3.48 -7.33
CA THR A 92 -8.24 3.45 -7.26
C THR A 92 -8.67 2.52 -6.15
N LEU A 93 -9.50 3.01 -5.23
CA LEU A 93 -10.09 2.21 -4.16
C LEU A 93 -11.46 1.67 -4.58
N THR A 94 -11.73 0.41 -4.24
CA THR A 94 -13.01 -0.23 -4.53
C THR A 94 -13.60 -0.89 -3.29
N VAL A 95 -14.92 -0.85 -3.20
CA VAL A 95 -15.73 -1.61 -2.23
C VAL A 95 -16.66 -2.50 -3.04
N ASP A 96 -16.56 -3.82 -2.88
CA ASP A 96 -17.28 -4.83 -3.68
C ASP A 96 -17.19 -4.59 -5.19
N GLY A 97 -15.97 -4.30 -5.66
CA GLY A 97 -15.69 -4.02 -7.07
C GLY A 97 -16.17 -2.65 -7.59
N THR A 98 -16.89 -1.89 -6.77
CA THR A 98 -17.35 -0.54 -7.14
C THR A 98 -16.28 0.49 -6.79
N SER A 99 -15.84 1.27 -7.77
CA SER A 99 -14.89 2.38 -7.54
C SER A 99 -15.49 3.44 -6.60
N ARG A 100 -14.73 3.83 -5.59
CA ARG A 100 -15.13 4.78 -4.55
C ARG A 100 -14.26 6.02 -4.46
N GLY A 101 -12.99 5.91 -4.81
CA GLY A 101 -12.04 7.02 -4.81
C GLY A 101 -10.84 6.71 -5.68
N SER A 102 -10.24 7.72 -6.28
CA SER A 102 -9.01 7.59 -7.05
C SER A 102 -8.14 8.82 -6.91
N ASP A 103 -6.83 8.61 -6.96
CA ASP A 103 -5.83 9.68 -6.96
C ASP A 103 -4.58 9.21 -7.71
N THR A 104 -3.78 10.14 -8.21
CA THR A 104 -2.67 9.87 -9.12
C THR A 104 -1.33 10.41 -8.62
N GLY A 105 -0.25 9.93 -9.23
CA GLY A 105 1.08 10.47 -9.00
C GLY A 105 1.65 10.16 -7.61
N TYR A 106 1.29 9.02 -7.02
CA TYR A 106 1.99 8.50 -5.84
C TYR A 106 3.38 8.04 -6.24
N ARG A 107 4.40 8.43 -5.52
CA ARG A 107 5.75 8.00 -5.79
C ARG A 107 5.91 6.51 -5.53
N MET A 108 6.47 5.77 -6.49
CA MET A 108 6.80 4.36 -6.28
C MET A 108 7.82 4.20 -5.15
N LEU A 109 7.67 3.13 -4.39
CA LEU A 109 8.66 2.71 -3.42
C LEU A 109 9.85 2.11 -4.18
N PHE A 110 11.05 2.56 -3.84
CA PHE A 110 12.28 2.13 -4.48
C PHE A 110 12.83 0.85 -3.83
N PRO A 111 13.63 0.01 -4.53
CA PRO A 111 14.13 -1.26 -3.98
C PRO A 111 14.92 -1.17 -2.67
N MET A 112 15.44 0.01 -2.35
CA MET A 112 16.15 0.26 -1.09
C MET A 112 15.22 0.72 0.04
N SER A 113 13.99 1.05 -0.28
CA SER A 113 12.90 1.44 0.62
C SER A 113 11.62 0.82 0.07
N PRO A 114 10.84 0.10 0.83
CA PRO A 114 10.81 -0.03 2.29
C PRO A 114 11.81 -1.07 2.82
N PHE A 115 12.19 -0.93 4.09
CA PHE A 115 13.02 -1.93 4.77
C PHE A 115 12.20 -3.10 5.32
N GLU A 116 10.92 -2.89 5.60
CA GLU A 116 10.00 -3.94 6.04
C GLU A 116 9.18 -4.50 4.89
N GLY A 117 8.69 -5.72 5.05
CA GLY A 117 7.80 -6.37 4.10
C GLY A 117 6.32 -6.05 4.35
N ILE A 118 5.45 -6.95 3.89
CA ILE A 118 4.00 -6.81 4.05
C ILE A 118 3.57 -7.41 5.38
N ASP A 119 2.87 -6.63 6.19
CA ASP A 119 2.11 -7.07 7.35
C ASP A 119 0.62 -7.11 7.02
N VAL A 120 -0.08 -8.08 7.60
CA VAL A 120 -1.53 -8.30 7.41
C VAL A 120 -2.24 -8.17 8.75
N GLY A 121 -3.31 -7.38 8.77
CA GLY A 121 -4.15 -7.18 9.94
C GLY A 121 -3.58 -6.27 11.02
N ARG A 122 -2.42 -5.69 10.82
CA ARG A 122 -1.77 -4.69 11.69
C ARG A 122 -0.47 -4.20 11.06
N ASP A 123 0.06 -3.09 11.53
CA ASP A 123 1.38 -2.56 11.20
C ASP A 123 2.33 -2.85 12.36
N ARG A 124 3.39 -3.62 12.12
CA ARG A 124 4.33 -4.06 13.16
C ARG A 124 5.66 -3.31 13.02
N ARG A 125 6.38 -3.26 14.13
CA ARG A 125 7.77 -2.75 14.22
C ARG A 125 7.86 -1.27 13.87
N SER A 126 8.43 -0.94 12.70
CA SER A 126 8.53 0.44 12.23
C SER A 126 7.26 0.79 11.45
N PRO A 127 6.47 1.76 11.93
CA PRO A 127 5.17 2.04 11.32
C PRO A 127 5.30 2.77 9.98
N VAL A 128 4.37 2.47 9.07
CA VAL A 128 4.21 3.24 7.82
C VAL A 128 3.77 4.67 8.11
N SER A 129 2.99 4.87 9.19
CA SER A 129 2.53 6.19 9.64
C SER A 129 2.73 6.36 11.13
N TRP A 130 3.59 7.32 11.50
CA TRP A 130 3.77 7.71 12.90
C TRP A 130 2.51 8.28 13.53
N GLU A 131 1.74 9.06 12.79
CA GLU A 131 0.49 9.65 13.29
C GLU A 131 -0.50 8.59 13.75
N ILE A 132 -0.71 7.54 12.93
CA ILE A 132 -1.58 6.42 13.29
C ILE A 132 -0.97 5.64 14.46
N TYR A 133 0.34 5.41 14.44
CA TYR A 133 1.00 4.64 15.48
C TYR A 133 0.98 5.33 16.84
N GLU A 134 1.14 6.65 16.89
CA GLU A 134 1.05 7.43 18.13
C GLU A 134 -0.38 7.42 18.72
N ALA A 135 -1.40 7.40 17.86
CA ALA A 135 -2.79 7.35 18.28
C ALA A 135 -3.24 5.95 18.71
N ASP A 136 -2.89 4.92 17.95
CA ASP A 136 -3.51 3.59 18.01
C ASP A 136 -2.48 2.43 18.11
N GLY A 137 -1.19 2.73 18.20
CA GLY A 137 -0.13 1.72 18.20
C GLY A 137 -0.08 0.97 16.87
N PRO A 138 0.07 -0.38 16.88
CA PRO A 138 0.09 -1.20 15.66
C PRO A 138 -1.24 -1.17 14.89
N PHE A 139 -2.26 -0.53 15.40
CA PHE A 139 -3.59 -0.37 14.84
C PHE A 139 -4.17 -1.67 14.26
N PRO A 140 -4.32 -2.71 15.12
CA PRO A 140 -4.77 -4.01 14.65
C PRO A 140 -6.21 -3.93 14.14
N PHE A 141 -6.49 -4.67 13.06
CA PHE A 141 -7.84 -4.78 12.53
C PHE A 141 -8.74 -5.52 13.52
N THR A 142 -9.86 -4.92 13.87
CA THR A 142 -10.80 -5.44 14.88
C THR A 142 -11.86 -6.34 14.30
N GLY A 143 -12.19 -6.20 13.00
CA GLY A 143 -13.11 -7.07 12.30
C GLY A 143 -12.51 -8.44 11.96
N ARG A 144 -13.21 -9.25 11.21
CA ARG A 144 -12.72 -10.55 10.78
C ARG A 144 -12.06 -10.45 9.39
N LEU A 145 -10.75 -10.58 9.33
CA LEU A 145 -9.98 -10.64 8.09
C LEU A 145 -9.80 -12.10 7.66
N HIS A 146 -10.39 -12.48 6.52
CA HIS A 146 -10.29 -13.83 5.97
C HIS A 146 -8.97 -14.04 5.24
N HIS A 147 -8.66 -13.14 4.31
CA HIS A 147 -7.39 -13.16 3.57
C HIS A 147 -7.11 -11.81 2.92
N VAL A 148 -5.84 -11.61 2.62
CA VAL A 148 -5.37 -10.54 1.73
C VAL A 148 -4.74 -11.21 0.51
N ARG A 149 -5.12 -10.77 -0.68
CA ARG A 149 -4.60 -11.25 -1.96
C ARG A 149 -3.88 -10.13 -2.68
N TYR A 150 -2.66 -10.41 -3.14
CA TYR A 150 -1.91 -9.57 -4.06
C TYR A 150 -1.92 -10.19 -5.45
N GLU A 151 -2.22 -9.38 -6.45
CA GLU A 151 -2.22 -9.78 -7.86
C GLU A 151 -1.29 -8.84 -8.63
N PRO A 152 -0.02 -9.27 -8.86
CA PRO A 152 0.90 -8.51 -9.68
C PRO A 152 0.39 -8.39 -11.12
N GLY A 153 0.41 -7.17 -11.65
CA GLY A 153 -0.02 -6.86 -13.01
C GLY A 153 1.15 -6.66 -13.99
N ALA A 154 0.90 -5.89 -15.03
CA ALA A 154 1.89 -5.56 -16.05
C ALA A 154 3.03 -4.72 -15.47
N LEU A 155 4.21 -4.85 -16.06
CA LEU A 155 5.33 -3.96 -15.74
C LEU A 155 5.04 -2.54 -16.26
N ALA A 156 5.53 -1.54 -15.56
CA ALA A 156 5.45 -0.15 -16.00
C ALA A 156 6.10 0.00 -17.39
N PRO A 157 5.55 0.85 -18.28
CA PRO A 157 6.05 0.99 -19.66
C PRO A 157 7.53 1.34 -19.77
N ASP A 158 8.06 2.03 -18.77
CA ASP A 158 9.46 2.48 -18.71
C ASP A 158 10.35 1.64 -17.77
N SER A 159 9.85 0.51 -17.25
CA SER A 159 10.55 -0.31 -16.25
C SER A 159 11.98 -0.70 -16.66
N ALA A 160 12.17 -1.16 -17.93
CA ALA A 160 13.46 -1.60 -18.43
C ALA A 160 14.48 -0.45 -18.61
N TRP A 161 14.00 0.74 -19.01
CA TRP A 161 14.86 1.92 -19.22
C TRP A 161 15.25 2.57 -17.91
N ARG A 162 14.32 2.69 -17.00
CA ARG A 162 14.54 3.32 -15.69
C ARG A 162 15.51 2.53 -14.82
N TRP A 163 15.49 1.21 -14.86
CA TRP A 163 16.48 0.40 -14.15
C TRP A 163 17.90 0.68 -14.63
N LYS A 164 18.11 0.83 -15.93
CA LYS A 164 19.43 1.19 -16.50
C LYS A 164 19.88 2.56 -16.05
N ASP A 165 18.99 3.53 -16.01
CA ASP A 165 19.31 4.89 -15.58
C ASP A 165 19.68 4.93 -14.10
N VAL A 166 18.93 4.23 -13.25
CA VAL A 166 19.22 4.10 -11.83
C VAL A 166 20.57 3.42 -11.59
N LEU A 167 20.85 2.32 -12.28
CA LEU A 167 22.14 1.65 -12.16
C LEU A 167 23.30 2.55 -12.61
N LYS A 168 23.11 3.35 -13.66
CA LYS A 168 24.10 4.34 -14.10
C LYS A 168 24.32 5.44 -13.04
N GLU A 169 23.23 5.99 -12.46
CA GLU A 169 23.35 6.99 -11.40
C GLU A 169 24.02 6.44 -10.14
N MET A 170 23.75 5.19 -9.81
CA MET A 170 24.43 4.50 -8.71
C MET A 170 25.92 4.27 -9.02
N GLY A 171 26.24 3.81 -10.22
CA GLY A 171 27.63 3.63 -10.67
C GLY A 171 28.42 4.93 -10.63
N ALA A 172 27.86 6.02 -11.15
CA ALA A 172 28.51 7.34 -11.15
C ALA A 172 28.72 7.98 -9.76
N LYS A 173 28.07 7.46 -8.72
CA LYS A 173 28.29 7.93 -7.33
C LYS A 173 29.40 7.17 -6.60
N PHE A 174 29.89 6.08 -7.18
CA PHE A 174 30.92 5.24 -6.58
C PHE A 174 32.24 5.24 -7.37
N GLU A 175 32.34 6.01 -8.46
CA GLU A 175 33.56 6.37 -9.17
C GLU A 175 34.08 7.75 -8.68
#